data_60a29e1978943fb6e7c12de7d8994725
#
_entry.id   60a29e1978943fb6e7c12de7d8994725
#
_cell.length_a   1.000
_cell.length_b   1.000
_cell.length_c   1.000
_cell.angle_alpha   90.00
_cell.angle_beta   90.00
_cell.angle_gamma   90.00
#
_symmetry.space_group_name_H-M   'P 1'
#
loop_
_entity.id
_entity.type
_entity.pdbx_description
1 polymer ?
#
loop_
_entity_poly.entity_id
_entity_poly.type
_entity_poly.pdbx_seq_one_letter_code
_entity_poly.pdbx_strand_id
1 'polypeptide(L)'
;MNFRLVDSGWDRILDEALAADKSRVRIICPFIKERAAKRLLDYGRPKQLEVITRYDLNCFRDGVSDIAALKLLFEKGAKIRGIKNLHAKAYLIGQSRVIVTSANLTEQGLIRNHEFGFFAEDEAIAVSCRDYFEKLWKDAGPDLTLKKLDEWYRKVTTAWASGVGTKTTPSLGDEGKDVGFPAEPVIVLNPAATADQGFVKFFGEGHNRQTSSLPVLEELKAAGCHWGCPYPTSKVPRQVRDGGVMFMGRLVDHPKDTLIFGRAIGMQYVEGRDDASDADVALRPWKAKWSRYIRVHNGEFINGTLSDGVSLNMLMGKLGSDSFAPTQRHAAAKQGNTDPQAALMQKAAMELTPQAMAWLNKRLDQSFAVNGRICQAELAKLDWPTIKL
;
A
#
# COMPACT_ATOMS: atom_id res chain seq x y z
N MET A 1 0.31 7.67 -14.69
CA MET A 1 0.09 8.03 -13.27
C MET A 1 -0.01 9.54 -13.14
N ASN A 2 -1.13 10.09 -12.74
CA ASN A 2 -1.28 11.49 -12.35
C ASN A 2 -1.49 11.51 -10.83
N PHE A 3 -0.41 11.80 -10.10
CA PHE A 3 -0.42 11.87 -8.62
C PHE A 3 0.03 13.25 -8.21
N ARG A 4 -0.73 13.91 -7.33
CA ARG A 4 -0.36 15.21 -6.79
C ARG A 4 -0.73 15.31 -5.30
N LEU A 5 0.16 15.85 -4.51
CA LEU A 5 -0.13 16.30 -3.16
C LEU A 5 -0.94 17.59 -3.23
N VAL A 6 -1.87 17.74 -2.31
CA VAL A 6 -2.83 18.83 -2.29
C VAL A 6 -2.96 19.36 -0.87
N ASP A 7 -2.87 20.67 -0.70
CA ASP A 7 -3.00 21.39 0.58
C ASP A 7 -4.15 22.40 0.59
N SER A 8 -4.80 22.61 -0.57
CA SER A 8 -5.87 23.60 -0.70
C SER A 8 -6.75 23.35 -1.93
N GLY A 9 -7.93 23.95 -1.98
CA GLY A 9 -8.82 23.87 -3.15
C GLY A 9 -9.48 22.51 -3.33
N TRP A 10 -9.74 21.80 -2.26
CA TRP A 10 -10.36 20.47 -2.26
C TRP A 10 -11.73 20.43 -2.92
N ASP A 11 -12.47 21.52 -2.83
CA ASP A 11 -13.76 21.69 -3.50
C ASP A 11 -13.64 21.62 -5.03
N ARG A 12 -12.63 22.28 -5.60
CA ARG A 12 -12.40 22.27 -7.06
C ARG A 12 -11.92 20.90 -7.54
N ILE A 13 -11.01 20.28 -6.79
CA ILE A 13 -10.50 18.95 -7.13
C ILE A 13 -11.62 17.91 -7.10
N LEU A 14 -12.50 17.97 -6.10
CA LEU A 14 -13.65 17.09 -6.00
C LEU A 14 -14.62 17.32 -7.18
N ASP A 15 -14.92 18.57 -7.51
CA ASP A 15 -15.80 18.92 -8.63
C ASP A 15 -15.24 18.44 -9.98
N GLU A 16 -13.95 18.66 -10.24
CA GLU A 16 -13.25 18.20 -11.45
C GLU A 16 -13.31 16.68 -11.58
N ALA A 17 -13.02 15.97 -10.49
CA ALA A 17 -13.05 14.51 -10.48
C ALA A 17 -14.47 13.96 -10.72
N LEU A 18 -15.49 14.56 -10.08
CA LEU A 18 -16.90 14.20 -10.24
C LEU A 18 -17.45 14.53 -11.65
N ALA A 19 -17.00 15.62 -12.24
CA ALA A 19 -17.38 15.99 -13.61
C ALA A 19 -16.82 15.01 -14.65
N ALA A 20 -15.62 14.48 -14.38
CA ALA A 20 -14.91 13.61 -15.29
C ALA A 20 -15.46 12.17 -15.32
N ASP A 21 -16.03 11.67 -14.21
CA ASP A 21 -16.64 10.33 -14.16
C ASP A 21 -17.86 10.31 -13.23
N LYS A 22 -19.01 10.03 -13.81
CA LYS A 22 -20.32 9.98 -13.12
C LYS A 22 -20.85 8.56 -12.94
N SER A 23 -20.05 7.54 -13.20
CA SER A 23 -20.51 6.15 -13.18
C SER A 23 -20.80 5.68 -11.76
N ARG A 24 -19.80 5.77 -10.88
CA ARG A 24 -19.90 5.32 -9.48
C ARG A 24 -19.03 6.20 -8.59
N VAL A 25 -19.59 6.62 -7.48
CA VAL A 25 -18.88 7.37 -6.45
C VAL A 25 -19.00 6.63 -5.12
N ARG A 26 -17.87 6.42 -4.45
CA ARG A 26 -17.76 5.82 -3.13
C ARG A 26 -17.07 6.80 -2.19
N ILE A 27 -17.66 7.00 -1.04
CA ILE A 27 -17.20 7.99 -0.07
C ILE A 27 -17.01 7.32 1.28
N ILE A 28 -15.86 7.53 1.89
CA ILE A 28 -15.62 7.30 3.31
C ILE A 28 -15.42 8.69 3.92
N CYS A 29 -16.33 9.12 4.78
CA CYS A 29 -16.22 10.42 5.41
C CYS A 29 -17.03 10.45 6.73
N PRO A 30 -16.41 10.76 7.88
CA PRO A 30 -17.09 10.73 9.17
C PRO A 30 -18.13 11.82 9.33
N PHE A 31 -17.91 13.00 8.74
CA PHE A 31 -18.77 14.18 8.92
C PHE A 31 -19.19 14.77 7.59
N ILE A 32 -20.50 14.86 7.41
CA ILE A 32 -21.13 15.30 6.16
C ILE A 32 -22.11 16.43 6.48
N LYS A 33 -21.96 17.56 5.81
CA LYS A 33 -22.85 18.72 5.94
C LYS A 33 -23.71 18.87 4.68
N GLU A 34 -24.93 19.40 4.86
CA GLU A 34 -25.92 19.49 3.80
C GLU A 34 -25.44 20.24 2.57
N ARG A 35 -24.78 21.38 2.73
CA ARG A 35 -24.26 22.17 1.61
C ARG A 35 -23.22 21.40 0.78
N ALA A 36 -22.33 20.67 1.43
CA ALA A 36 -21.32 19.88 0.74
C ALA A 36 -21.93 18.65 0.05
N ALA A 37 -22.93 18.00 0.69
CA ALA A 37 -23.69 16.91 0.07
C ALA A 37 -24.45 17.40 -1.18
N LYS A 38 -25.07 18.57 -1.11
CA LYS A 38 -25.73 19.19 -2.25
C LYS A 38 -24.76 19.48 -3.39
N ARG A 39 -23.60 20.07 -3.07
CA ARG A 39 -22.54 20.31 -4.07
C ARG A 39 -22.11 19.02 -4.77
N LEU A 40 -21.85 17.95 -4.03
CA LEU A 40 -21.51 16.64 -4.59
C LEU A 40 -22.57 16.14 -5.57
N LEU A 41 -23.85 16.29 -5.22
CA LEU A 41 -24.96 15.89 -6.07
C LEU A 41 -25.14 16.78 -7.31
N ASP A 42 -24.92 18.08 -7.17
CA ASP A 42 -25.08 19.05 -8.27
C ASP A 42 -23.99 18.86 -9.34
N TYR A 43 -22.74 18.63 -8.95
CA TYR A 43 -21.61 18.43 -9.88
C TYR A 43 -21.47 16.97 -10.33
N GLY A 44 -21.62 16.03 -9.42
CA GLY A 44 -21.38 14.61 -9.67
C GLY A 44 -22.52 13.91 -10.38
N ARG A 45 -23.75 14.08 -9.88
CA ARG A 45 -24.93 13.30 -10.30
C ARG A 45 -24.57 11.83 -10.55
N PRO A 46 -23.91 11.15 -9.61
CA PRO A 46 -23.40 9.80 -9.84
C PRO A 46 -24.56 8.82 -10.07
N LYS A 47 -24.38 7.87 -11.01
CA LYS A 47 -25.36 6.81 -11.24
C LYS A 47 -25.45 5.85 -10.05
N GLN A 48 -24.37 5.67 -9.34
CA GLN A 48 -24.27 4.89 -8.11
C GLN A 48 -23.51 5.67 -7.06
N LEU A 49 -24.07 5.81 -5.88
CA LEU A 49 -23.45 6.49 -4.75
C LEU A 49 -23.50 5.60 -3.51
N GLU A 50 -22.34 5.32 -2.96
CA GLU A 50 -22.14 4.52 -1.74
C GLU A 50 -21.36 5.34 -0.73
N VAL A 51 -21.85 5.42 0.49
CA VAL A 51 -21.28 6.27 1.55
C VAL A 51 -21.10 5.48 2.82
N ILE A 52 -19.90 5.50 3.37
CA ILE A 52 -19.60 5.06 4.72
C ILE A 52 -19.36 6.31 5.57
N THR A 53 -20.13 6.45 6.64
CA THR A 53 -20.06 7.61 7.52
C THR A 53 -20.18 7.22 8.98
N ARG A 54 -20.21 8.19 9.88
CA ARG A 54 -20.39 7.98 11.31
C ARG A 54 -21.83 8.25 11.69
N TYR A 55 -22.43 7.37 12.51
CA TYR A 55 -23.79 7.52 13.03
C TYR A 55 -23.80 8.02 14.48
N ASP A 56 -22.89 8.94 14.81
CA ASP A 56 -22.80 9.53 16.13
C ASP A 56 -23.87 10.63 16.31
N LEU A 57 -24.88 10.34 17.10
CA LEU A 57 -25.99 11.25 17.34
C LEU A 57 -25.58 12.52 18.10
N ASN A 58 -24.48 12.49 18.87
CA ASN A 58 -23.92 13.67 19.48
C ASN A 58 -23.37 14.62 18.40
N CYS A 59 -22.68 14.09 17.38
CA CYS A 59 -22.18 14.89 16.26
C CYS A 59 -23.31 15.57 15.48
N PHE A 60 -24.45 14.92 15.34
CA PHE A 60 -25.65 15.53 14.71
C PHE A 60 -26.26 16.61 15.60
N ARG A 61 -26.38 16.35 16.92
CA ARG A 61 -26.89 17.33 17.88
C ARG A 61 -25.99 18.58 17.93
N ASP A 62 -24.69 18.38 17.94
CA ASP A 62 -23.70 19.46 18.08
C ASP A 62 -23.38 20.16 16.74
N GLY A 63 -24.07 19.78 15.67
CA GLY A 63 -23.93 20.39 14.36
C GLY A 63 -22.59 20.11 13.66
N VAL A 64 -21.87 19.06 14.06
CA VAL A 64 -20.64 18.61 13.42
C VAL A 64 -20.94 17.88 12.09
N SER A 65 -22.05 17.13 12.06
CA SER A 65 -22.62 16.48 10.88
C SER A 65 -24.12 16.75 10.81
N ASP A 66 -24.75 16.59 9.64
CA ASP A 66 -26.17 16.88 9.44
C ASP A 66 -26.97 15.62 9.09
N ILE A 67 -28.05 15.34 9.84
CA ILE A 67 -29.05 14.32 9.44
C ILE A 67 -29.69 14.72 8.09
N ALA A 68 -29.91 16.00 7.85
CA ALA A 68 -30.45 16.53 6.59
C ALA A 68 -29.55 16.17 5.39
N ALA A 69 -28.21 16.18 5.58
CA ALA A 69 -27.29 15.75 4.54
C ALA A 69 -27.49 14.26 4.19
N LEU A 70 -27.61 13.41 5.21
CA LEU A 70 -27.82 11.98 4.99
C LEU A 70 -29.18 11.70 4.32
N LYS A 71 -30.23 12.44 4.73
CA LYS A 71 -31.55 12.36 4.12
C LYS A 71 -31.50 12.77 2.65
N LEU A 72 -30.85 13.89 2.33
CA LEU A 72 -30.67 14.34 0.95
C LEU A 72 -29.96 13.31 0.07
N LEU A 73 -28.87 12.73 0.55
CA LEU A 73 -28.13 11.67 -0.15
C LEU A 73 -29.01 10.42 -0.35
N PHE A 74 -29.72 10.00 0.69
CA PHE A 74 -30.64 8.87 0.66
C PHE A 74 -31.76 9.06 -0.39
N GLU A 75 -32.42 10.23 -0.40
CA GLU A 75 -33.47 10.57 -1.36
C GLU A 75 -32.98 10.59 -2.81
N LYS A 76 -31.66 10.79 -3.03
CA LYS A 76 -31.01 10.70 -4.34
C LYS A 76 -30.47 9.28 -4.65
N GLY A 77 -30.87 8.28 -3.87
CA GLY A 77 -30.55 6.88 -4.12
C GLY A 77 -29.20 6.41 -3.59
N ALA A 78 -28.55 7.19 -2.74
CA ALA A 78 -27.32 6.75 -2.10
C ALA A 78 -27.58 5.60 -1.13
N LYS A 79 -26.72 4.59 -1.16
CA LYS A 79 -26.62 3.59 -0.09
C LYS A 79 -25.67 4.12 0.97
N ILE A 80 -26.11 4.13 2.23
CA ILE A 80 -25.35 4.73 3.32
C ILE A 80 -25.23 3.72 4.44
N ARG A 81 -24.01 3.51 4.96
CA ARG A 81 -23.71 2.63 6.08
C ARG A 81 -22.91 3.37 7.15
N GLY A 82 -23.02 2.93 8.40
CA GLY A 82 -22.40 3.60 9.54
C GLY A 82 -21.40 2.74 10.27
N ILE A 83 -20.22 3.33 10.54
CA ILE A 83 -19.14 2.72 11.32
C ILE A 83 -18.79 3.62 12.50
N LYS A 84 -18.68 3.04 13.71
CA LYS A 84 -18.17 3.74 14.89
C LYS A 84 -16.70 4.11 14.73
N ASN A 85 -16.31 5.21 15.35
CA ASN A 85 -14.92 5.68 15.39
C ASN A 85 -14.28 5.93 14.02
N LEU A 86 -15.08 6.01 12.93
CA LEU A 86 -14.60 6.34 11.60
C LEU A 86 -13.92 7.72 11.61
N HIS A 87 -12.71 7.79 11.05
CA HIS A 87 -11.99 9.07 10.86
C HIS A 87 -11.32 9.20 9.49
N ALA A 88 -11.33 8.16 8.67
CA ALA A 88 -10.82 8.20 7.30
C ALA A 88 -11.68 9.11 6.40
N LYS A 89 -11.05 9.82 5.45
CA LYS A 89 -11.72 10.59 4.40
C LYS A 89 -11.12 10.17 3.06
N ALA A 90 -11.91 9.47 2.27
CA ALA A 90 -11.54 9.02 0.94
C ALA A 90 -12.73 9.12 -0.01
N TYR A 91 -12.45 9.57 -1.23
CA TYR A 91 -13.44 9.69 -2.30
C TYR A 91 -12.91 8.92 -3.51
N LEU A 92 -13.62 7.88 -3.92
CA LEU A 92 -13.30 7.05 -5.07
C LEU A 92 -14.32 7.36 -6.17
N ILE A 93 -13.82 7.81 -7.31
CA ILE A 93 -14.66 8.29 -8.42
C ILE A 93 -14.31 7.47 -9.67
N GLY A 94 -15.29 6.74 -10.17
CA GLY A 94 -15.11 5.81 -11.29
C GLY A 94 -14.15 4.67 -10.94
N GLN A 95 -13.27 4.35 -11.87
CA GLN A 95 -12.35 3.21 -11.76
C GLN A 95 -10.93 3.60 -11.33
N SER A 96 -10.51 4.84 -11.57
CA SER A 96 -9.11 5.24 -11.47
C SER A 96 -8.85 6.49 -10.63
N ARG A 97 -9.89 7.24 -10.21
CA ARG A 97 -9.69 8.50 -9.49
C ARG A 97 -9.92 8.34 -8.01
N VAL A 98 -8.96 8.82 -7.24
CA VAL A 98 -8.98 8.75 -5.77
C VAL A 98 -8.55 10.08 -5.17
N ILE A 99 -9.30 10.53 -4.18
CA ILE A 99 -8.92 11.61 -3.27
C ILE A 99 -8.81 11.01 -1.87
N VAL A 100 -7.66 11.15 -1.22
CA VAL A 100 -7.48 10.86 0.20
C VAL A 100 -7.01 12.14 0.87
N THR A 101 -7.72 12.57 1.90
CA THR A 101 -7.51 13.89 2.49
C THR A 101 -7.86 13.91 3.97
N SER A 102 -7.42 14.92 4.69
CA SER A 102 -7.94 15.23 6.03
C SER A 102 -9.29 15.97 5.97
N ALA A 103 -9.69 16.49 4.80
CA ALA A 103 -10.91 17.26 4.60
C ALA A 103 -12.18 16.40 4.72
N ASN A 104 -13.07 16.78 5.62
CA ASN A 104 -14.42 16.22 5.67
C ASN A 104 -15.30 16.77 4.55
N LEU A 105 -16.39 16.06 4.24
CA LEU A 105 -17.39 16.54 3.27
C LEU A 105 -18.26 17.64 3.91
N THR A 106 -17.61 18.75 4.19
CA THR A 106 -18.16 19.96 4.80
C THR A 106 -17.60 21.20 4.09
N GLU A 107 -18.30 22.32 4.16
CA GLU A 107 -17.78 23.58 3.61
C GLU A 107 -16.47 24.00 4.27
N GLN A 108 -16.36 23.79 5.58
CA GLN A 108 -15.13 24.08 6.30
C GLN A 108 -13.95 23.22 5.80
N GLY A 109 -14.14 21.90 5.70
CA GLY A 109 -13.09 20.99 5.25
C GLY A 109 -12.70 21.22 3.79
N LEU A 110 -13.67 21.44 2.90
CA LEU A 110 -13.38 21.57 1.47
C LEU A 110 -12.78 22.94 1.09
N ILE A 111 -13.10 24.02 1.83
CA ILE A 111 -12.81 25.40 1.38
C ILE A 111 -12.00 26.22 2.38
N ARG A 112 -12.19 26.01 3.69
CA ARG A 112 -11.72 26.98 4.69
C ARG A 112 -10.58 26.49 5.59
N ASN A 113 -10.53 25.18 5.87
CA ASN A 113 -9.50 24.62 6.73
C ASN A 113 -8.18 24.43 5.98
N HIS A 114 -7.09 24.37 6.74
CA HIS A 114 -5.83 23.81 6.25
C HIS A 114 -5.95 22.29 6.26
N GLU A 115 -6.11 21.71 5.10
CA GLU A 115 -6.26 20.27 4.92
C GLU A 115 -5.18 19.75 3.99
N PHE A 116 -4.71 18.54 4.21
CA PHE A 116 -3.64 17.95 3.42
C PHE A 116 -4.00 16.53 2.96
N GLY A 117 -3.55 16.17 1.77
CA GLY A 117 -3.80 14.86 1.22
C GLY A 117 -3.27 14.72 -0.19
N PHE A 118 -3.88 13.83 -0.97
CA PHE A 118 -3.51 13.66 -2.38
C PHE A 118 -4.73 13.41 -3.28
N PHE A 119 -4.57 13.75 -4.53
CA PHE A 119 -5.36 13.29 -5.65
C PHE A 119 -4.51 12.33 -6.49
N ALA A 120 -5.07 11.20 -6.88
CA ALA A 120 -4.46 10.28 -7.82
C ALA A 120 -5.44 9.90 -8.94
N GLU A 121 -4.95 9.87 -10.16
CA GLU A 121 -5.59 9.20 -11.29
C GLU A 121 -4.68 8.04 -11.70
N ASP A 122 -4.90 6.90 -11.03
CA ASP A 122 -4.08 5.70 -11.14
C ASP A 122 -4.89 4.47 -10.74
N GLU A 123 -4.89 3.46 -11.59
CA GLU A 123 -5.70 2.27 -11.39
C GLU A 123 -5.25 1.43 -10.18
N ALA A 124 -3.94 1.32 -9.94
CA ALA A 124 -3.41 0.51 -8.84
C ALA A 124 -3.75 1.13 -7.47
N ILE A 125 -3.63 2.46 -7.36
CA ILE A 125 -4.05 3.21 -6.17
C ILE A 125 -5.56 3.07 -5.96
N ALA A 126 -6.34 3.21 -7.04
CA ALA A 126 -7.79 3.11 -6.98
C ALA A 126 -8.26 1.70 -6.59
N VAL A 127 -7.58 0.64 -7.07
CA VAL A 127 -7.85 -0.75 -6.65
C VAL A 127 -7.63 -0.90 -5.16
N SER A 128 -6.48 -0.47 -4.65
CA SER A 128 -6.14 -0.58 -3.22
C SER A 128 -7.14 0.17 -2.32
N CYS A 129 -7.53 1.39 -2.71
CA CYS A 129 -8.53 2.17 -1.98
C CYS A 129 -9.93 1.55 -2.08
N ARG A 130 -10.26 0.92 -3.21
CA ARG A 130 -11.52 0.21 -3.41
C ARG A 130 -11.61 -1.04 -2.53
N ASP A 131 -10.52 -1.82 -2.44
CA ASP A 131 -10.46 -3.01 -1.59
C ASP A 131 -10.67 -2.64 -0.11
N TYR A 132 -10.09 -1.51 0.32
CA TYR A 132 -10.33 -0.95 1.65
C TYR A 132 -11.79 -0.55 1.84
N PHE A 133 -12.38 0.16 0.88
CA PHE A 133 -13.80 0.52 0.91
C PHE A 133 -14.69 -0.72 1.02
N GLU A 134 -14.47 -1.73 0.15
CA GLU A 134 -15.30 -2.95 0.11
C GLU A 134 -15.21 -3.74 1.42
N LYS A 135 -14.02 -3.80 2.04
CA LYS A 135 -13.86 -4.41 3.35
C LYS A 135 -14.70 -3.69 4.40
N LEU A 136 -14.55 -2.37 4.52
CA LEU A 136 -15.35 -1.57 5.46
C LEU A 136 -16.84 -1.67 5.14
N TRP A 137 -17.22 -1.66 3.86
CA TRP A 137 -18.60 -1.77 3.42
C TRP A 137 -19.24 -3.08 3.83
N LYS A 138 -18.52 -4.18 3.70
CA LYS A 138 -18.96 -5.50 4.14
C LYS A 138 -19.23 -5.56 5.64
N ASP A 139 -18.36 -4.91 6.43
CA ASP A 139 -18.40 -4.96 7.88
C ASP A 139 -19.36 -3.91 8.50
N ALA A 140 -19.73 -2.87 7.74
CA ALA A 140 -20.49 -1.71 8.23
C ALA A 140 -21.96 -1.94 8.60
N GLY A 141 -22.46 -3.15 8.49
CA GLY A 141 -23.86 -3.46 8.79
C GLY A 141 -24.83 -3.08 7.67
N PRO A 142 -26.15 -2.99 7.95
CA PRO A 142 -27.18 -2.74 6.95
C PRO A 142 -27.19 -1.30 6.43
N ASP A 143 -27.78 -1.12 5.25
CA ASP A 143 -28.00 0.19 4.68
C ASP A 143 -28.96 1.03 5.56
N LEU A 144 -28.71 2.32 5.64
CA LEU A 144 -29.54 3.31 6.33
C LEU A 144 -30.95 3.33 5.74
N THR A 145 -31.94 3.46 6.60
CA THR A 145 -33.36 3.53 6.18
C THR A 145 -33.98 4.88 6.56
N LEU A 146 -35.03 5.28 5.83
CA LEU A 146 -35.77 6.50 6.14
C LEU A 146 -36.33 6.47 7.57
N LYS A 147 -36.86 5.33 8.01
CA LYS A 147 -37.35 5.13 9.38
C LYS A 147 -36.28 5.46 10.43
N LYS A 148 -35.02 5.07 10.18
CA LYS A 148 -33.92 5.33 11.10
C LYS A 148 -33.53 6.80 11.11
N LEU A 149 -33.53 7.45 9.95
CA LEU A 149 -33.30 8.89 9.84
C LEU A 149 -34.34 9.70 10.62
N ASP A 150 -35.63 9.33 10.50
CA ASP A 150 -36.72 10.02 11.20
C ASP A 150 -36.66 9.77 12.72
N GLU A 151 -36.23 8.58 13.15
CA GLU A 151 -35.98 8.28 14.56
C GLU A 151 -34.85 9.17 15.12
N TRP A 152 -33.72 9.26 14.42
CA TRP A 152 -32.60 10.09 14.83
C TRP A 152 -32.95 11.58 14.85
N TYR A 153 -33.68 12.05 13.85
CA TYR A 153 -34.14 13.43 13.81
C TYR A 153 -34.96 13.80 15.06
N ARG A 154 -35.90 12.92 15.44
CA ARG A 154 -36.69 13.11 16.66
C ARG A 154 -35.82 13.10 17.92
N LYS A 155 -34.92 12.13 18.09
CA LYS A 155 -34.01 12.03 19.23
C LYS A 155 -33.16 13.29 19.38
N VAL A 156 -32.54 13.74 18.30
CA VAL A 156 -31.68 14.93 18.27
C VAL A 156 -32.48 16.20 18.56
N THR A 157 -33.67 16.38 17.95
CA THR A 157 -34.51 17.56 18.16
C THR A 157 -35.05 17.63 19.59
N THR A 158 -35.43 16.50 20.18
CA THR A 158 -35.88 16.44 21.57
C THR A 158 -34.74 16.80 22.54
N ALA A 159 -33.54 16.28 22.30
CA ALA A 159 -32.38 16.60 23.09
C ALA A 159 -31.99 18.10 23.01
N TRP A 160 -32.18 18.71 21.84
CA TRP A 160 -31.98 20.14 21.62
C TRP A 160 -32.98 20.98 22.46
N ALA A 161 -34.26 20.59 22.44
CA ALA A 161 -35.33 21.31 23.18
C ALA A 161 -35.15 21.22 24.71
N SER A 162 -34.58 20.11 25.21
CA SER A 162 -34.34 19.87 26.63
C SER A 162 -33.01 20.42 27.18
N GLY A 163 -32.05 20.80 26.30
CA GLY A 163 -30.65 21.03 26.65
C GLY A 163 -30.19 22.48 26.70
N VAL A 164 -31.09 23.46 26.73
CA VAL A 164 -30.69 24.87 26.83
C VAL A 164 -30.11 25.15 28.22
N GLY A 165 -28.80 25.06 28.37
CA GLY A 165 -28.04 25.70 29.44
C GLY A 165 -27.36 24.84 30.49
N THR A 166 -27.21 23.52 30.34
CA THR A 166 -26.48 22.73 31.36
C THR A 166 -25.24 21.99 30.77
N LYS A 167 -24.15 22.02 31.56
CA LYS A 167 -22.86 21.34 31.22
C LYS A 167 -22.92 19.82 31.20
N THR A 168 -24.08 19.19 31.35
CA THR A 168 -24.27 17.75 31.41
C THR A 168 -25.42 17.31 30.51
N THR A 169 -25.27 17.52 29.18
CA THR A 169 -26.21 16.94 28.24
C THR A 169 -25.90 15.43 28.10
N PRO A 170 -26.89 14.53 28.32
CA PRO A 170 -26.65 13.10 28.19
C PRO A 170 -26.14 12.72 26.77
N SER A 171 -25.21 11.76 26.70
CA SER A 171 -24.76 11.24 25.44
C SER A 171 -25.91 10.51 24.71
N LEU A 172 -26.13 10.85 23.45
CA LEU A 172 -27.11 10.17 22.59
C LEU A 172 -26.56 8.89 21.98
N GLY A 173 -25.24 8.67 22.09
CA GLY A 173 -24.53 7.49 21.58
C GLY A 173 -24.19 7.54 20.10
N ASP A 174 -23.40 6.55 19.69
CA ASP A 174 -23.03 6.27 18.30
C ASP A 174 -23.70 4.97 17.88
N GLU A 175 -24.61 5.04 16.90
CA GLU A 175 -25.38 3.91 16.39
C GLU A 175 -24.71 3.21 15.18
N GLY A 176 -23.49 3.62 14.81
CA GLY A 176 -22.69 2.94 13.81
C GLY A 176 -22.29 1.52 14.25
N LYS A 177 -21.91 0.69 13.28
CA LYS A 177 -21.40 -0.66 13.55
C LYS A 177 -20.00 -0.57 14.17
N ASP A 178 -19.78 -1.29 15.24
CA ASP A 178 -18.43 -1.50 15.77
C ASP A 178 -17.76 -2.62 14.95
N VAL A 179 -16.74 -2.25 14.21
CA VAL A 179 -15.98 -3.15 13.33
C VAL A 179 -14.61 -3.51 13.90
N GLY A 180 -14.29 -3.02 15.11
CA GLY A 180 -12.95 -3.15 15.68
C GLY A 180 -11.88 -2.38 14.90
N PHE A 181 -10.64 -2.48 15.35
CA PHE A 181 -9.49 -1.98 14.62
C PHE A 181 -8.77 -3.15 13.96
N PRO A 182 -8.36 -3.06 12.69
CA PRO A 182 -7.54 -4.07 12.08
C PRO A 182 -6.22 -4.20 12.85
N ALA A 183 -5.83 -5.42 13.17
CA ALA A 183 -4.59 -5.69 13.90
C ALA A 183 -3.33 -5.33 13.10
N GLU A 184 -3.47 -5.22 11.77
CA GLU A 184 -2.38 -4.87 10.84
C GLU A 184 -2.88 -3.90 9.76
N PRO A 185 -2.00 -3.05 9.20
CA PRO A 185 -2.38 -2.16 8.11
C PRO A 185 -2.86 -2.97 6.89
N VAL A 186 -4.08 -2.69 6.46
CA VAL A 186 -4.80 -3.45 5.41
C VAL A 186 -4.41 -3.01 4.00
N ILE A 187 -3.87 -1.80 3.85
CA ILE A 187 -3.47 -1.27 2.55
C ILE A 187 -1.96 -1.10 2.55
N VAL A 188 -1.30 -2.04 1.94
CA VAL A 188 0.05 -1.82 1.45
C VAL A 188 -0.11 -1.48 -0.03
N LEU A 189 0.04 -0.18 -0.37
CA LEU A 189 0.39 0.16 -1.75
C LEU A 189 1.62 -0.68 -2.05
N ASN A 190 1.49 -1.59 -3.01
CA ASN A 190 2.62 -2.41 -3.40
C ASN A 190 3.48 -1.63 -4.40
N PRO A 191 4.49 -0.85 -3.94
CA PRO A 191 5.34 -0.08 -4.84
C PRO A 191 6.04 -0.98 -5.85
N ALA A 192 6.19 -2.26 -5.53
CA ALA A 192 6.75 -3.25 -6.43
C ALA A 192 5.88 -3.53 -7.65
N ALA A 193 4.57 -3.34 -7.56
CA ALA A 193 3.65 -3.54 -8.69
C ALA A 193 3.72 -2.38 -9.72
N THR A 194 4.13 -1.19 -9.30
CA THR A 194 4.20 0.01 -10.15
C THR A 194 5.63 0.38 -10.57
N ALA A 195 6.62 -0.37 -10.10
CA ALA A 195 8.02 -0.10 -10.43
C ALA A 195 8.32 -0.39 -11.91
N ASP A 196 9.10 0.48 -12.52
CA ASP A 196 9.55 0.35 -13.92
C ASP A 196 10.84 -0.46 -14.07
N GLN A 197 11.49 -0.81 -12.95
CA GLN A 197 12.75 -1.55 -12.91
C GLN A 197 12.77 -2.56 -11.77
N GLY A 198 13.33 -3.74 -12.00
CA GLY A 198 13.50 -4.76 -10.96
C GLY A 198 14.72 -5.64 -11.17
N PHE A 199 15.26 -6.14 -10.08
CA PHE A 199 16.43 -6.99 -10.03
C PHE A 199 16.20 -8.21 -9.16
N VAL A 200 16.71 -9.36 -9.56
CA VAL A 200 16.97 -10.45 -8.62
C VAL A 200 18.34 -10.23 -8.01
N LYS A 201 18.35 -10.09 -6.68
CA LYS A 201 19.59 -10.04 -5.88
C LYS A 201 19.89 -11.42 -5.33
N PHE A 202 21.10 -11.91 -5.58
CA PHE A 202 21.53 -13.22 -5.12
C PHE A 202 22.23 -13.11 -3.76
N PHE A 203 21.76 -13.92 -2.81
CA PHE A 203 22.39 -14.12 -1.52
C PHE A 203 23.03 -15.50 -1.48
N GLY A 204 24.28 -15.54 -1.01
CA GLY A 204 25.11 -16.73 -1.02
C GLY A 204 25.96 -16.88 -2.30
N GLU A 205 26.94 -17.77 -2.17
CA GLU A 205 27.85 -18.20 -3.25
C GLU A 205 27.68 -19.70 -3.47
N GLY A 206 28.28 -20.23 -4.54
CA GLY A 206 28.12 -21.63 -4.91
C GLY A 206 28.53 -22.65 -3.83
N HIS A 207 29.43 -22.23 -2.92
CA HIS A 207 29.94 -23.08 -1.82
C HIS A 207 29.17 -22.91 -0.48
N ASN A 208 28.29 -21.89 -0.33
CA ASN A 208 27.53 -21.65 0.88
C ASN A 208 26.02 -21.70 0.63
N ARG A 209 25.57 -22.61 -0.20
CA ARG A 209 24.15 -22.89 -0.43
C ARG A 209 23.48 -23.30 0.87
N GLN A 210 22.23 -22.94 1.01
CA GLN A 210 21.44 -23.27 2.19
C GLN A 210 20.45 -24.40 1.92
N THR A 211 19.96 -25.01 2.99
CA THR A 211 18.81 -25.89 2.88
C THR A 211 17.54 -25.08 2.61
N SER A 212 16.65 -25.64 1.81
CA SER A 212 15.35 -25.00 1.53
C SER A 212 14.45 -24.90 2.78
N SER A 213 14.70 -25.69 3.81
CA SER A 213 13.97 -25.65 5.09
C SER A 213 14.42 -24.52 6.04
N LEU A 214 15.45 -23.72 5.68
CA LEU A 214 15.89 -22.60 6.50
C LEU A 214 14.75 -21.57 6.66
N PRO A 215 14.40 -21.15 7.89
CA PRO A 215 13.43 -20.08 8.10
C PRO A 215 13.90 -18.76 7.46
N VAL A 216 13.00 -18.05 6.77
CA VAL A 216 13.30 -16.76 6.12
C VAL A 216 13.79 -15.75 7.14
N LEU A 217 13.24 -15.73 8.35
CA LEU A 217 13.69 -14.83 9.42
C LEU A 217 15.17 -15.05 9.80
N GLU A 218 15.65 -16.30 9.80
CA GLU A 218 17.08 -16.58 10.05
C GLU A 218 17.98 -16.12 8.90
N GLU A 219 17.52 -16.24 7.65
CA GLU A 219 18.23 -15.65 6.51
C GLU A 219 18.31 -14.12 6.62
N LEU A 220 17.23 -13.46 7.03
CA LEU A 220 17.23 -12.02 7.26
C LEU A 220 18.21 -11.58 8.33
N LYS A 221 18.29 -12.31 9.44
CA LYS A 221 19.29 -12.08 10.51
C LYS A 221 20.72 -12.22 10.01
N ALA A 222 20.99 -13.28 9.26
CA ALA A 222 22.34 -13.56 8.75
C ALA A 222 22.78 -12.57 7.66
N ALA A 223 21.90 -12.27 6.71
CA ALA A 223 22.22 -11.45 5.54
C ALA A 223 22.06 -9.95 5.77
N GLY A 224 21.18 -9.53 6.71
CA GLY A 224 20.82 -8.11 6.90
C GLY A 224 20.08 -7.52 5.72
N CYS A 225 19.42 -8.36 4.91
CA CYS A 225 18.81 -7.92 3.65
C CYS A 225 17.46 -7.19 3.83
N HIS A 226 16.94 -7.11 5.06
CA HIS A 226 15.75 -6.32 5.39
C HIS A 226 15.98 -4.81 5.25
N TRP A 227 17.22 -4.33 5.26
CA TRP A 227 17.57 -2.91 5.09
C TRP A 227 18.53 -2.63 3.93
N GLY A 228 19.21 -3.62 3.37
CA GLY A 228 20.15 -3.39 2.30
C GLY A 228 20.61 -4.65 1.56
N CYS A 229 20.82 -4.50 0.27
CA CYS A 229 21.34 -5.53 -0.63
C CYS A 229 22.83 -5.29 -0.87
N PRO A 230 23.74 -6.16 -0.40
CA PRO A 230 25.19 -5.96 -0.52
C PRO A 230 25.69 -6.24 -1.94
N TYR A 231 26.70 -5.47 -2.34
CA TYR A 231 27.43 -5.63 -3.58
C TYR A 231 28.93 -5.72 -3.31
N PRO A 232 29.72 -6.39 -4.19
CA PRO A 232 31.16 -6.49 -4.02
C PRO A 232 31.80 -5.10 -3.98
N THR A 233 32.81 -4.93 -3.13
CA THR A 233 33.59 -3.69 -3.01
C THR A 233 34.16 -3.21 -4.35
N SER A 234 34.47 -4.15 -5.26
CA SER A 234 34.97 -3.88 -6.60
C SER A 234 33.92 -3.37 -7.60
N LYS A 235 32.62 -3.36 -7.23
CA LYS A 235 31.52 -3.01 -8.16
C LYS A 235 30.59 -1.97 -7.54
N VAL A 236 30.48 -0.81 -8.19
CA VAL A 236 29.48 0.21 -7.83
C VAL A 236 28.13 -0.17 -8.42
N PRO A 237 27.06 -0.33 -7.62
CA PRO A 237 25.75 -0.73 -8.12
C PRO A 237 24.94 0.45 -8.72
N ARG A 238 25.48 1.06 -9.79
CA ARG A 238 24.88 2.24 -10.45
C ARG A 238 23.62 1.95 -11.24
N GLN A 239 23.29 0.67 -11.44
CA GLN A 239 22.16 0.25 -12.30
C GLN A 239 20.80 0.41 -11.61
N VAL A 240 20.76 0.36 -10.28
CA VAL A 240 19.53 0.46 -9.51
C VAL A 240 19.17 1.92 -9.31
N ARG A 241 18.00 2.31 -9.80
CA ARG A 241 17.42 3.65 -9.60
C ARG A 241 16.49 3.64 -8.39
N ASP A 242 16.20 4.81 -7.85
CA ASP A 242 15.18 4.96 -6.80
C ASP A 242 13.84 4.38 -7.28
N GLY A 243 13.22 3.57 -6.42
CA GLY A 243 11.96 2.89 -6.73
C GLY A 243 12.11 1.54 -7.44
N GLY A 244 13.31 1.12 -7.82
CA GLY A 244 13.54 -0.20 -8.41
C GLY A 244 13.28 -1.33 -7.41
N VAL A 245 12.62 -2.41 -7.84
CA VAL A 245 12.34 -3.57 -6.97
C VAL A 245 13.55 -4.48 -6.86
N MET A 246 13.92 -4.80 -5.64
CA MET A 246 14.92 -5.81 -5.30
C MET A 246 14.21 -7.11 -4.86
N PHE A 247 14.17 -8.11 -5.71
CA PHE A 247 13.72 -9.45 -5.37
C PHE A 247 14.88 -10.21 -4.72
N MET A 248 14.70 -10.69 -3.51
CA MET A 248 15.76 -11.30 -2.70
C MET A 248 15.73 -12.81 -2.84
N GLY A 249 16.78 -13.36 -3.45
CA GLY A 249 16.92 -14.77 -3.73
C GLY A 249 18.08 -15.42 -3.00
N ARG A 250 17.82 -16.51 -2.28
CA ARG A 250 18.83 -17.31 -1.62
C ARG A 250 19.16 -18.56 -2.46
N LEU A 251 20.44 -18.83 -2.64
CA LEU A 251 20.91 -20.06 -3.28
C LEU A 251 20.67 -21.23 -2.34
N VAL A 252 19.96 -22.26 -2.83
CA VAL A 252 19.69 -23.51 -2.11
C VAL A 252 20.32 -24.71 -2.83
N ASP A 253 20.49 -25.83 -2.11
CA ASP A 253 21.24 -26.99 -2.64
C ASP A 253 20.33 -28.09 -3.17
N HIS A 254 19.28 -28.47 -2.46
CA HIS A 254 18.41 -29.57 -2.86
C HIS A 254 16.95 -29.12 -2.97
N PRO A 255 16.42 -28.90 -4.20
CA PRO A 255 17.11 -28.89 -5.50
C PRO A 255 18.03 -27.67 -5.64
N LYS A 256 19.05 -27.75 -6.52
CA LYS A 256 19.88 -26.58 -6.86
C LYS A 256 19.05 -25.51 -7.53
N ASP A 257 18.75 -24.44 -6.79
CA ASP A 257 17.92 -23.33 -7.26
C ASP A 257 18.33 -22.02 -6.56
N THR A 258 17.67 -20.96 -6.95
CA THR A 258 17.59 -19.71 -6.19
C THR A 258 16.12 -19.48 -5.82
N LEU A 259 15.83 -19.47 -4.54
CA LEU A 259 14.47 -19.27 -4.04
C LEU A 259 14.28 -17.81 -3.66
N ILE A 260 13.33 -17.13 -4.28
CA ILE A 260 12.99 -15.74 -4.01
C ILE A 260 12.06 -15.73 -2.80
N PHE A 261 12.53 -15.19 -1.68
CA PHE A 261 11.85 -15.23 -0.38
C PHE A 261 11.28 -13.88 0.05
N GLY A 262 11.52 -12.84 -0.73
CA GLY A 262 11.00 -11.50 -0.44
C GLY A 262 11.33 -10.51 -1.52
N ARG A 263 10.79 -9.30 -1.34
CA ARG A 263 11.06 -8.14 -2.20
C ARG A 263 11.08 -6.86 -1.35
N ALA A 264 11.76 -5.84 -1.84
CA ALA A 264 11.78 -4.52 -1.24
C ALA A 264 12.05 -3.46 -2.31
N ILE A 265 11.82 -2.20 -1.99
CA ILE A 265 12.10 -1.08 -2.88
C ILE A 265 13.53 -0.61 -2.66
N GLY A 266 14.32 -0.58 -3.71
CA GLY A 266 15.71 -0.12 -3.69
C GLY A 266 15.83 1.39 -3.82
N MET A 267 16.88 1.92 -3.18
CA MET A 267 17.31 3.31 -3.31
C MET A 267 18.57 3.36 -4.16
N GLN A 268 18.72 4.41 -4.95
CA GLN A 268 19.93 4.62 -5.72
C GLN A 268 21.15 4.73 -4.79
N TYR A 269 22.22 4.00 -5.14
CA TYR A 269 23.47 4.00 -4.38
C TYR A 269 24.14 5.39 -4.38
N VAL A 270 24.55 5.82 -3.21
CA VAL A 270 25.34 7.03 -2.99
C VAL A 270 26.66 6.65 -2.30
N GLU A 271 27.77 6.94 -2.95
CA GLU A 271 29.11 6.64 -2.44
C GLU A 271 29.36 7.34 -1.10
N GLY A 272 29.98 6.65 -0.15
CA GLY A 272 30.24 7.13 1.20
C GLY A 272 29.02 7.04 2.15
N ARG A 273 27.81 7.19 1.64
CA ARG A 273 26.58 7.00 2.43
C ARG A 273 26.20 5.54 2.54
N ASP A 274 26.32 4.80 1.44
CA ASP A 274 25.79 3.44 1.30
C ASP A 274 26.91 2.39 1.31
N ASP A 275 28.01 2.71 1.97
CA ASP A 275 29.14 1.81 2.21
C ASP A 275 29.10 1.25 3.64
N ALA A 276 29.58 0.02 3.83
CA ALA A 276 29.68 -0.61 5.14
C ALA A 276 30.55 0.21 6.08
N SER A 277 30.07 0.42 7.29
CA SER A 277 30.87 0.96 8.38
C SER A 277 31.75 -0.13 9.02
N ASP A 278 32.76 0.29 9.81
CA ASP A 278 33.56 -0.65 10.61
C ASP A 278 32.69 -1.47 11.57
N ALA A 279 31.63 -0.86 12.11
CA ALA A 279 30.65 -1.55 12.95
C ALA A 279 29.88 -2.63 12.18
N ASP A 280 29.49 -2.37 10.93
CA ASP A 280 28.87 -3.36 10.06
C ASP A 280 29.80 -4.54 9.78
N VAL A 281 31.08 -4.25 9.52
CA VAL A 281 32.10 -5.27 9.26
C VAL A 281 32.39 -6.07 10.53
N ALA A 282 32.45 -5.44 11.70
CA ALA A 282 32.63 -6.14 12.97
C ALA A 282 31.48 -7.13 13.26
N LEU A 283 30.23 -6.72 12.97
CA LEU A 283 29.05 -7.58 13.16
C LEU A 283 28.98 -8.68 12.10
N ARG A 284 29.37 -8.39 10.87
CA ARG A 284 29.33 -9.33 9.73
C ARG A 284 30.62 -9.25 8.93
N PRO A 285 31.68 -10.01 9.28
CA PRO A 285 33.02 -9.92 8.65
C PRO A 285 33.02 -10.08 7.13
N TRP A 286 32.05 -10.81 6.55
CA TRP A 286 31.92 -10.94 5.10
C TRP A 286 31.65 -9.62 4.38
N LYS A 287 31.14 -8.61 5.07
CA LYS A 287 30.88 -7.27 4.54
C LYS A 287 32.16 -6.50 4.15
N ALA A 288 33.32 -6.90 4.64
CA ALA A 288 34.60 -6.36 4.15
C ALA A 288 34.78 -6.56 2.64
N LYS A 289 34.28 -7.66 2.08
CA LYS A 289 34.33 -7.96 0.64
C LYS A 289 33.06 -7.48 -0.11
N TRP A 290 31.96 -7.25 0.62
CA TRP A 290 30.65 -6.85 0.09
C TRP A 290 30.19 -5.56 0.76
N SER A 291 31.00 -4.51 0.62
CA SER A 291 30.86 -3.30 1.42
C SER A 291 29.85 -2.29 0.88
N ARG A 292 29.38 -2.44 -0.34
CA ARG A 292 28.47 -1.48 -0.97
C ARG A 292 27.03 -1.99 -0.91
N TYR A 293 26.08 -1.09 -0.66
CA TYR A 293 24.68 -1.46 -0.50
C TYR A 293 23.75 -0.70 -1.44
N ILE A 294 22.77 -1.40 -1.96
CA ILE A 294 21.49 -0.78 -2.31
C ILE A 294 20.65 -0.82 -1.04
N ARG A 295 20.42 0.32 -0.42
CA ARG A 295 19.47 0.41 0.71
C ARG A 295 18.09 0.08 0.22
N VAL A 296 17.29 -0.55 1.08
CA VAL A 296 15.93 -0.95 0.73
C VAL A 296 14.96 -0.49 1.80
N HIS A 297 13.72 -0.26 1.38
CA HIS A 297 12.60 0.04 2.26
C HIS A 297 11.35 -0.72 1.79
N ASN A 298 10.28 -0.69 2.58
CA ASN A 298 9.04 -1.41 2.31
C ASN A 298 9.28 -2.90 2.00
N GLY A 299 10.15 -3.54 2.81
CA GLY A 299 10.47 -4.94 2.64
C GLY A 299 9.29 -5.84 3.00
N GLU A 300 8.98 -6.77 2.11
CA GLU A 300 7.99 -7.83 2.30
C GLU A 300 8.70 -9.19 2.21
N PHE A 301 8.62 -9.99 3.26
CA PHE A 301 9.29 -11.29 3.37
C PHE A 301 8.28 -12.36 3.75
N ILE A 302 8.44 -13.56 3.18
CA ILE A 302 7.56 -14.71 3.46
C ILE A 302 7.72 -15.11 4.94
N ASN A 303 6.61 -15.26 5.64
CA ASN A 303 6.59 -15.81 7.01
C ASN A 303 6.58 -17.35 6.94
N GLY A 304 7.75 -17.93 6.69
CA GLY A 304 7.92 -19.35 6.46
C GLY A 304 9.38 -19.71 6.27
N THR A 305 9.63 -20.68 5.43
CA THR A 305 10.97 -21.18 5.06
C THR A 305 11.33 -20.77 3.63
N LEU A 306 12.58 -20.97 3.23
CA LEU A 306 12.99 -20.71 1.85
C LEU A 306 12.22 -21.57 0.84
N SER A 307 11.73 -22.77 1.23
CA SER A 307 10.93 -23.63 0.35
C SER A 307 9.58 -23.04 -0.03
N ASP A 308 9.07 -22.08 0.74
CA ASP A 308 7.85 -21.33 0.44
C ASP A 308 8.10 -20.21 -0.57
N GLY A 309 9.37 -19.99 -0.94
CA GLY A 309 9.81 -19.01 -1.89
C GLY A 309 9.51 -19.37 -3.35
N VAL A 310 9.72 -18.41 -4.23
CA VAL A 310 9.49 -18.58 -5.67
C VAL A 310 10.76 -19.04 -6.36
N SER A 311 10.68 -20.18 -7.06
CA SER A 311 11.79 -20.76 -7.82
C SER A 311 12.20 -19.89 -9.01
N LEU A 312 13.47 -19.51 -9.05
CA LEU A 312 14.05 -18.79 -10.18
C LEU A 312 14.21 -19.70 -11.41
N ASN A 313 14.47 -21.01 -11.18
CA ASN A 313 14.53 -22.00 -12.27
C ASN A 313 13.17 -22.11 -12.99
N MET A 314 12.05 -22.02 -12.25
CA MET A 314 10.72 -22.00 -12.86
C MET A 314 10.49 -20.74 -13.71
N LEU A 315 10.96 -19.58 -13.28
CA LEU A 315 10.90 -18.35 -14.06
C LEU A 315 11.67 -18.55 -15.38
N MET A 316 12.93 -18.98 -15.29
CA MET A 316 13.81 -19.18 -16.45
C MET A 316 13.28 -20.25 -17.41
N GLY A 317 12.75 -21.35 -16.88
CA GLY A 317 12.11 -22.39 -17.69
C GLY A 317 10.88 -21.89 -18.44
N LYS A 318 10.13 -20.95 -17.85
CA LYS A 318 8.92 -20.39 -18.46
C LYS A 318 9.19 -19.30 -19.49
N LEU A 319 10.14 -18.39 -19.20
CA LEU A 319 10.36 -17.19 -20.00
C LEU A 319 11.63 -17.27 -20.88
N GLY A 320 12.50 -18.23 -20.64
CA GLY A 320 13.74 -18.36 -21.40
C GLY A 320 14.56 -17.06 -21.39
N SER A 321 14.97 -16.59 -22.56
CA SER A 321 15.72 -15.33 -22.72
C SER A 321 14.99 -14.09 -22.20
N ASP A 322 13.67 -14.11 -22.09
CA ASP A 322 12.86 -13.00 -21.57
C ASP A 322 12.84 -12.94 -20.03
N SER A 323 13.59 -13.80 -19.35
CA SER A 323 13.75 -13.73 -17.90
C SER A 323 14.53 -12.50 -17.45
N PHE A 324 15.56 -12.12 -18.20
CA PHE A 324 16.46 -11.02 -17.83
C PHE A 324 16.66 -10.03 -18.98
N ALA A 325 16.77 -8.76 -18.66
CA ALA A 325 16.98 -7.70 -19.64
C ALA A 325 18.24 -7.90 -20.51
N PRO A 326 19.39 -8.38 -20.00
CA PRO A 326 20.54 -8.69 -20.84
C PRO A 326 20.31 -9.82 -21.83
N THR A 327 19.72 -10.94 -21.41
CA THR A 327 19.45 -12.09 -22.29
C THR A 327 18.42 -11.75 -23.35
N GLN A 328 17.42 -10.96 -23.03
CA GLN A 328 16.41 -10.47 -23.97
C GLN A 328 17.05 -9.57 -25.05
N ARG A 329 17.94 -8.62 -24.64
CA ARG A 329 18.67 -7.78 -25.59
C ARG A 329 19.55 -8.60 -26.53
N HIS A 330 20.24 -9.63 -26.01
CA HIS A 330 21.05 -10.53 -26.83
C HIS A 330 20.20 -11.33 -27.82
N ALA A 331 19.04 -11.83 -27.40
CA ALA A 331 18.12 -12.54 -28.28
C ALA A 331 17.58 -11.64 -29.40
N ALA A 332 17.19 -10.39 -29.05
CA ALA A 332 16.72 -9.42 -30.05
C ALA A 332 17.82 -9.04 -31.06
N ALA A 333 19.07 -8.92 -30.60
CA ALA A 333 20.22 -8.62 -31.44
C ALA A 333 20.75 -9.84 -32.22
N LYS A 334 20.23 -11.05 -31.95
CA LYS A 334 20.73 -12.33 -32.43
C LYS A 334 22.25 -12.51 -32.20
N GLN A 335 22.76 -11.97 -31.12
CA GLN A 335 24.16 -11.97 -30.77
C GLN A 335 24.35 -12.04 -29.23
N GLY A 336 25.36 -12.81 -28.79
CA GLY A 336 25.67 -12.93 -27.35
C GLY A 336 24.93 -14.08 -26.68
N ASN A 337 25.01 -14.11 -25.33
CA ASN A 337 24.41 -15.21 -24.55
C ASN A 337 22.92 -14.99 -24.31
N THR A 338 22.11 -15.89 -24.79
CA THR A 338 20.65 -15.90 -24.64
C THR A 338 20.16 -16.88 -23.55
N ASP A 339 21.05 -17.72 -23.01
CA ASP A 339 20.73 -18.67 -21.95
C ASP A 339 20.66 -17.94 -20.60
N PRO A 340 19.49 -17.89 -19.95
CA PRO A 340 19.36 -17.20 -18.68
C PRO A 340 20.14 -17.87 -17.54
N GLN A 341 20.35 -19.19 -17.55
CA GLN A 341 21.14 -19.88 -16.53
C GLN A 341 22.63 -19.56 -16.64
N ALA A 342 23.17 -19.57 -17.85
CA ALA A 342 24.56 -19.16 -18.07
C ALA A 342 24.80 -17.67 -17.76
N ALA A 343 23.79 -16.83 -17.96
CA ALA A 343 23.87 -15.40 -17.66
C ALA A 343 23.97 -15.09 -16.16
N LEU A 344 23.53 -15.97 -15.25
CA LEU A 344 23.58 -15.78 -13.80
C LEU A 344 24.97 -15.97 -13.21
N MET A 345 25.88 -16.64 -13.91
CA MET A 345 27.19 -17.00 -13.38
C MET A 345 27.97 -15.76 -12.95
N GLN A 346 28.44 -15.75 -11.70
CA GLN A 346 29.23 -14.68 -11.09
C GLN A 346 28.55 -13.28 -11.05
N LYS A 347 27.23 -13.24 -11.07
CA LYS A 347 26.47 -11.99 -10.93
C LYS A 347 26.00 -11.79 -9.50
N ALA A 348 26.14 -10.56 -8.99
CA ALA A 348 25.60 -10.18 -7.69
C ALA A 348 24.08 -9.92 -7.77
N ALA A 349 23.63 -9.42 -8.91
CA ALA A 349 22.22 -9.19 -9.23
C ALA A 349 22.02 -9.22 -10.74
N MET A 350 20.78 -9.49 -11.16
CA MET A 350 20.36 -9.48 -12.57
C MET A 350 19.09 -8.64 -12.75
N GLU A 351 19.12 -7.76 -13.74
CA GLU A 351 17.96 -6.97 -14.14
C GLU A 351 16.92 -7.86 -14.83
N LEU A 352 15.69 -7.76 -14.36
CA LEU A 352 14.53 -8.48 -14.88
C LEU A 352 13.89 -7.74 -16.05
N THR A 353 13.24 -8.47 -16.94
CA THR A 353 12.31 -7.86 -17.88
C THR A 353 11.01 -7.46 -17.18
N PRO A 354 10.19 -6.54 -17.74
CA PRO A 354 8.88 -6.22 -17.18
C PRO A 354 7.98 -7.46 -17.02
N GLN A 355 8.05 -8.38 -17.96
CA GLN A 355 7.30 -9.64 -17.93
C GLN A 355 7.75 -10.56 -16.78
N ALA A 356 9.06 -10.65 -16.54
CA ALA A 356 9.63 -11.43 -15.44
C ALA A 356 9.28 -10.82 -14.08
N MET A 357 9.31 -9.49 -13.96
CA MET A 357 8.88 -8.76 -12.76
C MET A 357 7.42 -9.04 -12.44
N ALA A 358 6.54 -8.91 -13.43
CA ALA A 358 5.10 -9.19 -13.24
C ALA A 358 4.86 -10.63 -12.79
N TRP A 359 5.58 -11.58 -13.38
CA TRP A 359 5.47 -12.99 -13.01
C TRP A 359 5.95 -13.26 -11.58
N LEU A 360 7.11 -12.70 -11.18
CA LEU A 360 7.63 -12.83 -9.81
C LEU A 360 6.71 -12.18 -8.78
N ASN A 361 6.23 -10.97 -9.05
CA ASN A 361 5.29 -10.29 -8.16
C ASN A 361 4.04 -11.15 -7.93
N LYS A 362 3.42 -11.65 -9.02
CA LYS A 362 2.24 -12.50 -8.91
C LYS A 362 2.49 -13.77 -8.07
N ARG A 363 3.65 -14.41 -8.25
CA ARG A 363 3.99 -15.64 -7.51
C ARG A 363 4.31 -15.38 -6.04
N LEU A 364 5.03 -14.28 -5.75
CA LEU A 364 5.27 -13.86 -4.37
C LEU A 364 3.97 -13.49 -3.66
N ASP A 365 3.06 -12.77 -4.32
CA ASP A 365 1.76 -12.43 -3.74
C ASP A 365 0.95 -13.69 -3.41
N GLN A 366 1.02 -14.74 -4.25
CA GLN A 366 0.42 -16.04 -3.95
C GLN A 366 1.05 -16.69 -2.72
N SER A 367 2.39 -16.67 -2.61
CA SER A 367 3.08 -17.20 -1.43
C SER A 367 2.75 -16.40 -0.17
N PHE A 368 2.70 -15.08 -0.24
CA PHE A 368 2.27 -14.23 0.88
C PHE A 368 0.82 -14.49 1.32
N ALA A 369 -0.07 -14.80 0.36
CA ALA A 369 -1.46 -15.13 0.69
C ALA A 369 -1.59 -16.46 1.47
N VAL A 370 -0.66 -17.41 1.22
CA VAL A 370 -0.66 -18.72 1.89
C VAL A 370 0.07 -18.68 3.23
N ASN A 371 1.28 -18.10 3.24
CA ASN A 371 2.21 -18.20 4.37
C ASN A 371 2.21 -16.95 5.27
N GLY A 372 1.59 -15.87 4.81
CA GLY A 372 1.68 -14.56 5.47
C GLY A 372 3.00 -13.83 5.18
N ARG A 373 3.15 -12.65 5.79
CA ARG A 373 4.38 -11.85 5.78
C ARG A 373 4.97 -11.78 7.17
N ILE A 374 6.29 -11.77 7.26
CA ILE A 374 6.97 -11.42 8.53
C ILE A 374 6.52 -10.02 8.92
N CYS A 375 5.97 -9.86 10.12
CA CYS A 375 5.39 -8.59 10.55
C CYS A 375 6.48 -7.54 10.82
N GLN A 376 6.11 -6.26 10.68
CA GLN A 376 7.04 -5.14 10.89
C GLN A 376 7.62 -5.10 12.32
N ALA A 377 6.86 -5.59 13.31
CA ALA A 377 7.34 -5.70 14.69
C ALA A 377 8.47 -6.73 14.86
N GLU A 378 8.50 -7.79 14.06
CA GLU A 378 9.60 -8.75 14.02
C GLU A 378 10.80 -8.19 13.27
N LEU A 379 10.58 -7.54 12.12
CA LEU A 379 11.64 -6.87 11.38
C LEU A 379 12.30 -5.76 12.19
N ALA A 380 11.54 -5.03 13.01
CA ALA A 380 12.07 -3.96 13.87
C ALA A 380 12.98 -4.49 15.00
N LYS A 381 12.90 -5.78 15.35
CA LYS A 381 13.79 -6.41 16.35
C LYS A 381 15.13 -6.84 15.77
N LEU A 382 15.26 -6.87 14.45
CA LEU A 382 16.51 -7.16 13.77
C LEU A 382 17.48 -5.98 13.92
N ASP A 383 18.77 -6.24 13.73
CA ASP A 383 19.77 -5.18 13.73
C ASP A 383 19.65 -4.30 12.49
N TRP A 384 19.63 -3.00 12.71
CA TRP A 384 19.56 -1.98 11.67
C TRP A 384 20.88 -1.16 11.71
N PRO A 385 21.41 -0.72 10.56
CA PRO A 385 22.60 0.08 10.53
C PRO A 385 22.35 1.43 11.22
N THR A 386 23.35 1.90 11.97
CA THR A 386 23.33 3.28 12.47
C THR A 386 23.55 4.22 11.28
N ILE A 387 22.52 4.94 10.88
CA ILE A 387 22.64 5.97 9.85
C ILE A 387 23.34 7.17 10.47
N LYS A 388 24.55 7.47 10.03
CA LYS A 388 25.11 8.82 10.21
C LYS A 388 24.35 9.74 9.25
N LEU A 389 23.50 10.59 9.81
CA LEU A 389 22.82 11.66 9.08
C LEU A 389 23.85 12.69 8.60
#